data_e9e5ddd6bbc85b0848cb2a7aef1b9b14
#
_entry.id   e9e5ddd6bbc85b0848cb2a7aef1b9b14
#
_cell.length_a   1.000
_cell.length_b   1.000
_cell.length_c   1.000
_cell.angle_alpha   90.00
_cell.angle_beta   90.00
_cell.angle_gamma   90.00
#
_symmetry.space_group_name_H-M   'P 1'
#
loop_
_entity.id
_entity.type
_entity.pdbx_description
1 polymer ?
#
loop_
_entity_poly.entity_id
_entity_poly.type
_entity_poly.pdbx_seq_one_letter_code
_entity_poly.pdbx_strand_id
1 'polypeptide(L)'
;MACLTCKLSRDILRTTSCGYSLPEVKDIYLANYADVTTTVNCDSGGCESVSSITLANSEKFYHIEPAKNSTTFEDTLVVEDNGNKYRTHSLTFNISGKYDACLHRDLDDLALGRYVAVVATADGSYLMLGRLGGLEAETATMSGGGDTNG
;
A
#
# COMPACT_ATOMS: atom_id res chain seq x y z
N MET A 1 -6.04 17.11 11.23
CA MET A 1 -5.39 18.38 10.83
C MET A 1 -4.27 18.02 9.87
N ALA A 2 -4.22 18.65 8.70
CA ALA A 2 -3.13 18.45 7.77
C ALA A 2 -1.88 19.22 8.24
N CYS A 3 -0.72 18.60 8.15
CA CYS A 3 0.57 19.25 8.44
C CYS A 3 1.05 20.15 7.29
N LEU A 4 0.21 20.34 6.28
CA LEU A 4 0.57 21.04 5.07
C LEU A 4 0.51 22.56 5.26
N THR A 5 1.55 23.26 4.87
CA THR A 5 1.66 24.72 4.94
C THR A 5 1.64 25.39 3.58
N CYS A 6 1.53 24.61 2.50
CA CYS A 6 1.62 25.06 1.11
C CYS A 6 2.95 25.73 0.76
N LYS A 7 3.99 25.47 1.55
CA LYS A 7 5.34 26.01 1.35
C LYS A 7 6.37 24.94 1.68
N LEU A 8 7.45 24.91 0.96
CA LEU A 8 8.59 24.08 1.32
C LEU A 8 9.25 24.65 2.59
N SER A 9 9.61 23.77 3.50
CA SER A 9 10.24 24.10 4.79
C SER A 9 11.65 23.53 4.94
N ARG A 10 12.08 22.71 4.00
CA ARG A 10 13.42 22.11 4.02
C ARG A 10 13.91 21.77 2.62
N ASP A 11 15.21 21.58 2.48
CA ASP A 11 15.81 21.13 1.24
C ASP A 11 15.43 19.65 0.96
N ILE A 12 15.28 19.34 -0.32
CA ILE A 12 15.08 17.97 -0.78
C ILE A 12 16.34 17.54 -1.50
N LEU A 13 17.19 16.80 -0.79
CA LEU A 13 18.50 16.41 -1.29
C LEU A 13 18.53 14.93 -1.66
N ARG A 14 19.37 14.63 -2.65
CA ARG A 14 19.61 13.24 -3.01
C ARG A 14 20.37 12.55 -1.90
N THR A 15 19.87 11.40 -1.46
CA THR A 15 20.56 10.57 -0.45
C THR A 15 21.85 10.00 -1.03
N THR A 16 22.98 10.27 -0.34
CA THR A 16 24.31 9.82 -0.76
C THR A 16 24.95 8.90 0.28
N SER A 17 24.14 8.21 1.08
CA SER A 17 24.67 7.31 2.10
C SER A 17 25.34 6.09 1.47
N CYS A 18 26.36 5.55 2.15
CA CYS A 18 27.04 4.32 1.75
C CYS A 18 26.18 3.07 2.00
N GLY A 19 24.94 3.08 1.57
CA GLY A 19 24.00 1.97 1.74
C GLY A 19 23.27 1.67 0.46
N TYR A 20 22.76 0.46 0.38
CA TYR A 20 21.84 0.10 -0.70
C TYR A 20 20.46 0.67 -0.40
N SER A 21 19.88 1.36 -1.37
CA SER A 21 18.46 1.72 -1.34
C SER A 21 17.73 0.75 -2.25
N LEU A 22 16.97 -0.17 -1.66
CA LEU A 22 16.19 -1.15 -2.39
C LEU A 22 14.72 -0.75 -2.34
N PRO A 23 14.15 -0.29 -3.43
CA PRO A 23 12.74 0.08 -3.49
C PRO A 23 11.79 -1.11 -3.51
N GLU A 24 12.29 -2.33 -3.43
CA GLU A 24 11.49 -3.54 -3.49
C GLU A 24 10.53 -3.62 -2.31
N VAL A 25 9.29 -3.93 -2.59
CA VAL A 25 8.29 -4.25 -1.57
C VAL A 25 8.46 -5.71 -1.17
N LYS A 26 8.73 -5.91 0.11
CA LYS A 26 8.98 -7.24 0.66
C LYS A 26 7.70 -7.92 1.11
N ASP A 27 6.87 -7.20 1.83
CA ASP A 27 5.64 -7.73 2.41
C ASP A 27 4.48 -6.75 2.25
N ILE A 28 3.28 -7.29 2.17
CA ILE A 28 2.05 -6.53 2.10
C ILE A 28 1.14 -6.97 3.23
N TYR A 29 0.57 -6.00 3.95
CA TYR A 29 -0.41 -6.26 4.99
C TYR A 29 -1.70 -5.55 4.63
N LEU A 30 -2.80 -6.28 4.55
CA LEU A 30 -4.12 -5.75 4.24
C LEU A 30 -5.05 -5.85 5.45
N ALA A 31 -5.83 -4.81 5.67
CA ALA A 31 -6.90 -4.81 6.64
C ALA A 31 -8.18 -4.26 6.01
N ASN A 32 -9.31 -4.72 6.50
CA ASN A 32 -10.61 -4.24 6.03
C ASN A 32 -10.76 -2.75 6.38
N TYR A 33 -11.09 -1.94 5.40
CA TYR A 33 -11.14 -0.49 5.55
C TYR A 33 -12.10 -0.04 6.68
N ALA A 34 -13.26 -0.70 6.79
CA ALA A 34 -14.27 -0.32 7.77
C ALA A 34 -13.82 -0.49 9.23
N ASP A 35 -12.84 -1.35 9.46
CA ASP A 35 -12.39 -1.70 10.81
C ASP A 35 -11.11 -0.97 11.23
N VAL A 36 -10.58 -0.11 10.37
CA VAL A 36 -9.30 0.58 10.61
C VAL A 36 -9.54 2.01 11.05
N THR A 37 -8.93 2.37 12.17
CA THR A 37 -8.84 3.75 12.64
C THR A 37 -7.38 4.15 12.75
N THR A 38 -7.01 5.27 12.15
CA THR A 38 -5.64 5.76 12.17
C THR A 38 -5.53 7.09 12.88
N THR A 39 -4.42 7.28 13.59
CA THR A 39 -4.06 8.56 14.17
C THR A 39 -2.81 9.08 13.46
N VAL A 40 -2.90 10.32 13.01
CA VAL A 40 -1.82 10.99 12.29
C VAL A 40 -1.19 12.01 13.20
N ASN A 41 0.13 12.09 13.17
CA ASN A 41 0.89 13.04 13.97
C ASN A 41 1.78 13.91 13.08
N CYS A 42 1.91 15.18 13.48
CA CYS A 42 2.85 16.10 12.84
C CYS A 42 4.04 16.27 13.77
N ASP A 43 5.24 15.97 13.32
CA ASP A 43 6.45 16.20 14.10
C ASP A 43 6.81 17.68 14.17
N SER A 44 7.87 18.02 14.91
CA SER A 44 8.33 19.40 15.06
C SER A 44 8.79 20.04 13.74
N GLY A 45 9.14 19.24 12.74
CA GLY A 45 9.48 19.69 11.40
C GLY A 45 8.29 19.79 10.44
N GLY A 46 7.08 19.51 10.92
CA GLY A 46 5.87 19.51 10.10
C GLY A 46 5.69 18.26 9.23
N CYS A 47 6.45 17.21 9.49
CA CYS A 47 6.32 15.94 8.76
C CYS A 47 5.16 15.13 9.31
N GLU A 48 4.29 14.69 8.43
CA GLU A 48 3.13 13.88 8.78
C GLU A 48 3.49 12.40 8.79
N SER A 49 3.09 11.72 9.84
CA SER A 49 3.25 10.27 9.95
C SER A 49 2.06 9.64 10.66
N VAL A 50 1.80 8.38 10.37
CA VAL A 50 0.79 7.61 11.09
C VAL A 50 1.40 7.16 12.41
N SER A 51 0.86 7.65 13.52
CA SER A 51 1.38 7.35 14.85
C SER A 51 0.77 6.09 15.44
N SER A 52 -0.46 5.77 15.10
CA SER A 52 -1.11 4.55 15.56
C SER A 52 -2.18 4.07 14.58
N ILE A 53 -2.38 2.77 14.57
CA ILE A 53 -3.42 2.10 13.80
C ILE A 53 -4.17 1.20 14.77
N THR A 54 -5.49 1.38 14.84
CA THR A 54 -6.36 0.57 15.69
C THR A 54 -7.34 -0.20 14.84
N LEU A 55 -7.49 -1.47 15.11
CA LEU A 55 -8.43 -2.36 14.42
C LEU A 55 -9.59 -2.70 15.36
N ALA A 56 -10.82 -2.59 14.85
CA ALA A 56 -12.03 -2.89 15.58
C ALA A 56 -12.40 -4.37 15.48
N ASN A 57 -13.27 -4.83 16.39
CA ASN A 57 -13.93 -6.14 16.32
C ASN A 57 -12.96 -7.33 16.22
N SER A 58 -11.83 -7.28 16.92
CA SER A 58 -10.81 -8.34 16.89
C SER A 58 -10.22 -8.60 15.49
N GLU A 59 -10.35 -7.65 14.60
CA GLU A 59 -9.73 -7.72 13.28
C GLU A 59 -8.20 -7.59 13.37
N LYS A 60 -7.54 -8.05 12.32
CA LYS A 60 -6.09 -8.00 12.21
C LYS A 60 -5.66 -7.65 10.79
N PHE A 61 -4.40 -7.31 10.64
CA PHE A 61 -3.79 -7.25 9.32
C PHE A 61 -3.53 -8.65 8.79
N TYR A 62 -3.90 -8.87 7.55
CA TYR A 62 -3.63 -10.11 6.84
C TYR A 62 -2.37 -9.95 6.01
N HIS A 63 -1.42 -10.84 6.24
CA HIS A 63 -0.12 -10.80 5.57
C HIS A 63 -0.22 -11.47 4.20
N ILE A 64 0.27 -10.79 3.17
CA ILE A 64 0.38 -11.32 1.83
C ILE A 64 1.85 -11.32 1.44
N GLU A 65 2.37 -12.46 1.05
CA GLU A 65 3.71 -12.60 0.50
C GLU A 65 3.61 -12.58 -1.03
N PRO A 66 3.97 -11.47 -1.67
CA PRO A 66 3.94 -11.41 -3.12
C PRO A 66 5.08 -12.21 -3.74
N ALA A 67 4.92 -12.59 -5.00
CA ALA A 67 6.00 -13.16 -5.76
C ALA A 67 7.17 -12.16 -5.85
N LYS A 68 8.39 -12.67 -5.85
CA LYS A 68 9.60 -11.84 -5.86
C LYS A 68 9.58 -10.87 -7.05
N ASN A 69 9.91 -9.62 -6.79
CA ASN A 69 10.00 -8.54 -7.79
C ASN A 69 8.69 -8.29 -8.56
N SER A 70 7.55 -8.64 -7.99
CA SER A 70 6.26 -8.48 -8.66
C SER A 70 5.43 -7.32 -8.14
N THR A 71 5.82 -6.72 -7.01
CA THR A 71 5.02 -5.71 -6.35
C THR A 71 5.48 -4.32 -6.73
N THR A 72 4.54 -3.50 -7.15
CA THR A 72 4.74 -2.07 -7.38
C THR A 72 3.65 -1.29 -6.67
N PHE A 73 4.01 -0.13 -6.16
CA PHE A 73 3.02 0.82 -5.63
C PHE A 73 3.30 2.21 -6.20
N GLU A 74 2.26 2.98 -6.35
CA GLU A 74 2.34 4.35 -6.83
C GLU A 74 1.47 5.27 -5.98
N ASP A 75 1.96 6.47 -5.76
CA ASP A 75 1.24 7.58 -5.16
C ASP A 75 1.29 8.72 -6.17
N THR A 76 0.19 8.93 -6.88
CA THR A 76 0.12 9.85 -8.00
C THR A 76 -0.70 11.07 -7.64
N LEU A 77 -0.15 12.26 -7.89
CA LEU A 77 -0.90 13.50 -7.79
C LEU A 77 -1.74 13.70 -9.05
N VAL A 78 -3.03 13.89 -8.87
CA VAL A 78 -3.97 14.22 -9.95
C VAL A 78 -4.39 15.67 -9.82
N VAL A 79 -4.30 16.42 -10.92
CA VAL A 79 -4.78 17.79 -11.00
C VAL A 79 -5.87 17.83 -12.07
N GLU A 80 -7.08 18.17 -11.66
CA GLU A 80 -8.20 18.29 -12.58
C GLU A 80 -8.28 19.68 -13.21
N ASP A 81 -8.97 19.79 -14.32
CA ASP A 81 -9.12 21.05 -15.05
C ASP A 81 -9.81 22.13 -14.21
N ASN A 82 -10.64 21.75 -13.27
CA ASN A 82 -11.31 22.68 -12.36
C ASN A 82 -10.41 23.16 -11.21
N GLY A 83 -9.15 22.71 -11.17
CA GLY A 83 -8.18 23.08 -10.15
C GLY A 83 -8.16 22.17 -8.92
N ASN A 84 -9.03 21.19 -8.84
CA ASN A 84 -8.99 20.21 -7.77
C ASN A 84 -7.72 19.35 -7.84
N LYS A 85 -7.15 19.08 -6.68
CA LYS A 85 -5.95 18.26 -6.56
C LYS A 85 -6.19 17.16 -5.54
N TYR A 86 -5.84 15.95 -5.91
CA TYR A 86 -5.92 14.81 -5.01
C TYR A 86 -4.82 13.79 -5.32
N ARG A 87 -4.62 12.86 -4.44
CA ARG A 87 -3.68 11.77 -4.64
C ARG A 87 -4.40 10.46 -4.80
N THR A 88 -3.93 9.66 -5.74
CA THR A 88 -4.38 8.29 -5.93
C THR A 88 -3.26 7.33 -5.55
N HIS A 89 -3.64 6.29 -4.85
CA HIS A 89 -2.73 5.20 -4.50
C HIS A 89 -3.05 3.98 -5.35
N SER A 90 -2.05 3.34 -5.88
CA SER A 90 -2.22 2.06 -6.53
C SER A 90 -1.20 1.06 -6.02
N LEU A 91 -1.62 -0.19 -5.91
CA LEU A 91 -0.79 -1.30 -5.46
C LEU A 91 -1.05 -2.47 -6.39
N THR A 92 0.01 -2.97 -7.01
CA THR A 92 -0.04 -4.12 -7.91
C THR A 92 0.90 -5.18 -7.41
N PHE A 93 0.43 -6.41 -7.32
CA PHE A 93 1.25 -7.53 -6.89
C PHE A 93 0.76 -8.84 -7.50
N ASN A 94 1.66 -9.80 -7.58
CA ASN A 94 1.34 -11.14 -8.02
C ASN A 94 1.51 -12.12 -6.86
N ILE A 95 0.59 -13.05 -6.74
CA ILE A 95 0.67 -14.14 -5.79
C ILE A 95 0.98 -15.41 -6.56
N SER A 96 2.04 -16.10 -6.17
CA SER A 96 2.36 -17.41 -6.73
C SER A 96 2.13 -18.48 -5.68
N GLY A 97 1.66 -19.62 -6.10
CA GLY A 97 1.42 -20.73 -5.19
C GLY A 97 0.41 -21.71 -5.73
N LYS A 98 0.12 -22.72 -4.91
CA LYS A 98 -0.87 -23.72 -5.26
C LYS A 98 -2.27 -23.11 -5.20
N TYR A 99 -2.97 -23.22 -6.29
CA TYR A 99 -4.35 -22.78 -6.39
C TYR A 99 -5.30 -23.82 -5.76
N ASP A 100 -6.11 -23.37 -4.82
CA ASP A 100 -7.14 -24.19 -4.18
C ASP A 100 -8.44 -23.39 -3.98
N ALA A 101 -9.47 -24.04 -3.48
CA ALA A 101 -10.77 -23.41 -3.28
C ALA A 101 -10.73 -22.25 -2.27
N CYS A 102 -9.90 -22.36 -1.23
CA CYS A 102 -9.75 -21.30 -0.24
C CYS A 102 -9.08 -20.06 -0.82
N LEU A 103 -8.04 -20.25 -1.62
CA LEU A 103 -7.38 -19.15 -2.30
C LEU A 103 -8.32 -18.46 -3.29
N HIS A 104 -9.15 -19.23 -4.01
CA HIS A 104 -10.14 -18.68 -4.91
C HIS A 104 -11.14 -17.77 -4.19
N ARG A 105 -11.66 -18.24 -3.06
CA ARG A 105 -12.56 -17.41 -2.24
C ARG A 105 -11.86 -16.15 -1.74
N ASP A 106 -10.62 -16.28 -1.28
CA ASP A 106 -9.87 -15.12 -0.77
C ASP A 106 -9.62 -14.08 -1.86
N LEU A 107 -9.37 -14.52 -3.09
CA LEU A 107 -9.22 -13.60 -4.23
C LEU A 107 -10.55 -12.93 -4.60
N ASP A 108 -11.66 -13.63 -4.51
CA ASP A 108 -12.99 -13.04 -4.72
C ASP A 108 -13.31 -12.02 -3.63
N ASP A 109 -12.98 -12.30 -2.37
CA ASP A 109 -13.14 -11.34 -1.29
C ASP A 109 -12.27 -10.10 -1.50
N LEU A 110 -11.04 -10.27 -1.96
CA LEU A 110 -10.18 -9.15 -2.34
C LEU A 110 -10.78 -8.32 -3.46
N ALA A 111 -11.39 -8.96 -4.44
CA ALA A 111 -11.98 -8.26 -5.59
C ALA A 111 -13.21 -7.43 -5.21
N LEU A 112 -13.96 -7.85 -4.20
CA LEU A 112 -15.23 -7.23 -3.82
C LEU A 112 -15.10 -6.25 -2.66
N GLY A 113 -14.04 -6.34 -1.87
CA GLY A 113 -13.88 -5.57 -0.65
C GLY A 113 -13.14 -4.24 -0.84
N ARG A 114 -13.04 -3.52 0.26
CA ARG A 114 -12.28 -2.27 0.37
C ARG A 114 -11.26 -2.43 1.48
N TYR A 115 -10.02 -2.05 1.23
CA TYR A 115 -8.89 -2.37 2.10
C TYR A 115 -7.98 -1.19 2.36
N VAL A 116 -7.26 -1.27 3.46
CA VAL A 116 -6.10 -0.43 3.75
C VAL A 116 -4.87 -1.33 3.66
N ALA A 117 -3.85 -0.86 2.96
CA ALA A 117 -2.62 -1.60 2.79
C ALA A 117 -1.46 -0.94 3.53
N VAL A 118 -0.64 -1.75 4.18
CA VAL A 118 0.67 -1.34 4.67
C VAL A 118 1.70 -2.17 3.93
N VAL A 119 2.60 -1.50 3.23
CA VAL A 119 3.67 -2.16 2.49
C VAL A 119 4.99 -1.99 3.22
N ALA A 120 5.73 -3.07 3.37
CA ALA A 120 7.06 -3.08 3.95
C ALA A 120 8.08 -3.17 2.83
N THR A 121 8.97 -2.19 2.77
CA THR A 121 10.04 -2.16 1.78
C THR A 121 11.29 -2.86 2.31
N ALA A 122 12.17 -3.26 1.39
CA ALA A 122 13.39 -3.99 1.74
C ALA A 122 14.38 -3.15 2.57
N ASP A 123 14.27 -1.82 2.53
CA ASP A 123 15.09 -0.90 3.32
C ASP A 123 14.58 -0.69 4.75
N GLY A 124 13.48 -1.35 5.12
CA GLY A 124 12.89 -1.26 6.45
C GLY A 124 11.84 -0.17 6.62
N SER A 125 11.44 0.49 5.54
CA SER A 125 10.38 1.50 5.57
C SER A 125 9.00 0.87 5.45
N TYR A 126 8.01 1.51 6.07
CA TYR A 126 6.61 1.11 5.98
C TYR A 126 5.79 2.26 5.40
N LEU A 127 4.95 1.94 4.44
CA LEU A 127 4.06 2.91 3.79
C LEU A 127 2.61 2.43 3.92
N MET A 128 1.73 3.35 4.23
CA MET A 128 0.30 3.08 4.33
C MET A 128 -0.42 3.63 3.11
N LEU A 129 -1.15 2.78 2.43
CA LEU A 129 -1.94 3.13 1.25
C LEU A 129 -3.42 2.96 1.55
N GLY A 130 -4.22 3.85 0.97
CA GLY A 130 -5.67 3.75 1.10
C GLY A 130 -6.24 4.22 2.43
N ARG A 131 -5.52 5.02 3.19
CA ARG A 131 -5.99 5.54 4.48
C ARG A 131 -7.29 6.36 4.35
N LEU A 132 -7.38 7.14 3.30
CA LEU A 132 -8.56 7.97 3.02
C LEU A 132 -9.35 7.38 1.86
N GLY A 133 -10.38 6.64 2.16
CA GLY A 133 -11.28 6.07 1.16
C GLY A 133 -11.06 4.59 0.84
N GLY A 134 -9.95 4.01 1.25
CA GLY A 134 -9.65 2.60 1.01
C GLY A 134 -9.17 2.29 -0.41
N LEU A 135 -8.63 1.10 -0.58
CA LEU A 135 -8.23 0.54 -1.87
C LEU A 135 -9.27 -0.46 -2.32
N GLU A 136 -9.65 -0.37 -3.58
CA GLU A 136 -10.56 -1.31 -4.23
C GLU A 136 -9.83 -1.99 -5.39
N ALA A 137 -10.23 -3.23 -5.68
CA ALA A 137 -9.66 -3.94 -6.80
C ALA A 137 -10.12 -3.32 -8.12
N GLU A 138 -9.18 -2.92 -8.94
CA GLU A 138 -9.44 -2.41 -10.29
C GLU A 138 -9.37 -3.53 -11.32
N THR A 139 -8.36 -4.38 -11.18
CA THR A 139 -8.20 -5.56 -12.03
C THR A 139 -7.72 -6.73 -11.19
N ALA A 140 -8.23 -7.90 -11.47
CA ALA A 140 -7.76 -9.15 -10.90
C ALA A 140 -7.73 -10.20 -12.00
N THR A 141 -6.54 -10.72 -12.30
CA THR A 141 -6.36 -11.73 -13.32
C THR A 141 -5.73 -12.96 -12.71
N MET A 142 -6.32 -14.10 -13.00
CA MET A 142 -5.75 -15.39 -12.67
C MET A 142 -5.28 -16.04 -13.95
N SER A 143 -4.03 -16.45 -13.96
CA SER A 143 -3.45 -17.17 -15.10
C SER A 143 -2.76 -18.43 -14.63
N GLY A 144 -2.86 -19.45 -15.45
CA GLY A 144 -2.22 -20.73 -15.20
C GLY A 144 -1.94 -21.44 -16.51
N GLY A 145 -1.30 -22.59 -16.42
CA GLY A 145 -1.02 -23.40 -17.61
C GLY A 145 0.07 -22.84 -18.51
N GLY A 146 1.01 -22.16 -17.94
CA GLY A 146 2.20 -21.72 -18.67
C GLY A 146 3.01 -22.88 -19.20
N ASP A 147 4.21 -22.60 -19.65
CA ASP A 147 5.08 -23.59 -20.25
C ASP A 147 5.24 -24.83 -19.37
N THR A 148 4.90 -25.94 -19.94
CA THR A 148 4.96 -27.23 -19.28
C THR A 148 6.26 -27.97 -19.55
N ASN A 149 7.26 -27.31 -20.05
CA ASN A 149 8.56 -27.92 -20.21
C ASN A 149 9.18 -28.17 -18.85
N GLY A 150 8.65 -29.17 -18.23
CA GLY A 150 9.34 -29.82 -17.15
C GLY A 150 10.43 -30.66 -17.68
#